data_a77449501b654d54c3d507f02446a43e
#
_entry.id   a77449501b654d54c3d507f02446a43e
#
_cell.length_a   1.000
_cell.length_b   1.000
_cell.length_c   1.000
_cell.angle_alpha   90.00
_cell.angle_beta   90.00
_cell.angle_gamma   90.00
#
_symmetry.space_group_name_H-M   'P 1'
#
loop_
_entity.id
_entity.type
_entity.pdbx_description
1 polymer ?
#
loop_
_entity_poly.entity_id
_entity_poly.type
_entity_poly.pdbx_seq_one_letter_code
_entity_poly.pdbx_strand_id
1 'polypeptide(L)'
;ETLGFRPNTNNNTTADNIFTAINAHADFTVANPASNVVTITETDPQSTGFLTITTTDSTRLAVTSEAHAKVTSVASIAETTENQVYMIVERIVDGSTVKYVEYKDPTLNMDSGLSGIVTGASTTVTALDHLEGQKVQILIDDAVYPAQIVTNGAVTVSLPSTFSDKTIEVGLGYVSTLKTMRPEGGSQAGTSQGRKKRYNEIIVRLLKTVGATINGDQIPFRTSANAMGESITEFTGDKRVTNLGWDRDGQIVVQQTQPLPMTVLGITGTLMVVD
;
A
#
# COMPACT_ATOMS: atom_id res chain seq x y z
N GLU A 1 -12.48 -8.81 -9.27
CA GLU A 1 -13.78 -9.51 -9.40
C GLU A 1 -14.87 -8.49 -9.72
N THR A 2 -15.74 -8.78 -10.69
CA THR A 2 -16.81 -7.84 -11.07
C THR A 2 -18.08 -8.26 -10.34
N LEU A 3 -18.48 -7.49 -9.34
CA LEU A 3 -19.74 -7.71 -8.63
C LEU A 3 -20.88 -7.06 -9.41
N GLY A 4 -21.87 -7.84 -9.77
CA GLY A 4 -23.03 -7.38 -10.52
C GLY A 4 -24.31 -7.43 -9.66
N PHE A 5 -25.09 -6.38 -9.69
CA PHE A 5 -26.43 -6.38 -9.10
C PHE A 5 -27.47 -5.95 -10.15
N ARG A 6 -28.72 -6.34 -9.95
CA ARG A 6 -29.82 -5.90 -10.82
C ARG A 6 -30.59 -4.77 -10.15
N PRO A 7 -30.70 -3.60 -10.78
CA PRO A 7 -31.58 -2.55 -10.28
C PRO A 7 -33.04 -3.01 -10.33
N ASN A 8 -33.82 -2.59 -9.34
CA ASN A 8 -35.25 -2.84 -9.26
C ASN A 8 -36.05 -1.53 -9.42
N THR A 9 -37.33 -1.63 -9.56
CA THR A 9 -38.25 -0.47 -9.68
C THR A 9 -38.36 0.36 -8.40
N ASN A 10 -37.89 -0.18 -7.27
CA ASN A 10 -37.89 0.50 -5.97
C ASN A 10 -36.43 0.75 -5.52
N ASN A 11 -36.15 2.00 -5.13
CA ASN A 11 -34.78 2.40 -4.70
C ASN A 11 -34.30 1.62 -3.47
N ASN A 12 -35.18 1.29 -2.52
CA ASN A 12 -34.80 0.51 -1.34
C ASN A 12 -34.42 -0.90 -1.72
N THR A 13 -35.19 -1.56 -2.61
CA THR A 13 -34.82 -2.91 -3.09
C THR A 13 -33.51 -2.91 -3.89
N THR A 14 -33.24 -1.83 -4.62
CA THR A 14 -31.95 -1.67 -5.32
C THR A 14 -30.83 -1.53 -4.31
N ALA A 15 -30.99 -0.75 -3.26
CA ALA A 15 -30.03 -0.61 -2.17
C ALA A 15 -29.76 -1.94 -1.47
N ASP A 16 -30.83 -2.74 -1.19
CA ASP A 16 -30.70 -4.07 -0.59
C ASP A 16 -29.94 -5.05 -1.48
N ASN A 17 -30.14 -4.97 -2.81
CA ASN A 17 -29.40 -5.79 -3.78
C ASN A 17 -27.91 -5.41 -3.82
N ILE A 18 -27.59 -4.11 -3.77
CA ILE A 18 -26.21 -3.61 -3.68
C ILE A 18 -25.58 -4.10 -2.38
N PHE A 19 -26.27 -3.90 -1.26
CA PHE A 19 -25.84 -4.35 0.06
C PHE A 19 -25.49 -5.84 0.05
N THR A 20 -26.40 -6.68 -0.47
CA THR A 20 -26.21 -8.14 -0.49
C THR A 20 -25.03 -8.54 -1.37
N ALA A 21 -24.84 -7.89 -2.53
CA ALA A 21 -23.76 -8.21 -3.45
C ALA A 21 -22.40 -7.86 -2.87
N ILE A 22 -22.28 -6.71 -2.19
CA ILE A 22 -20.99 -6.21 -1.70
C ILE A 22 -20.66 -6.81 -0.32
N ASN A 23 -21.65 -7.04 0.54
CA ASN A 23 -21.43 -7.60 1.88
C ASN A 23 -20.88 -9.05 1.85
N ALA A 24 -20.91 -9.71 0.69
CA ALA A 24 -20.25 -10.99 0.47
C ALA A 24 -18.74 -10.86 0.26
N HIS A 25 -18.21 -9.64 0.07
CA HIS A 25 -16.80 -9.39 -0.18
C HIS A 25 -16.05 -9.07 1.11
N ALA A 26 -14.94 -9.78 1.37
CA ALA A 26 -14.21 -9.67 2.64
C ALA A 26 -13.54 -8.30 2.86
N ASP A 27 -13.27 -7.57 1.79
CA ASP A 27 -12.51 -6.31 1.85
C ASP A 27 -13.40 -5.09 2.12
N PHE A 28 -14.71 -5.26 2.17
CA PHE A 28 -15.64 -4.16 2.36
C PHE A 28 -16.65 -4.43 3.47
N THR A 29 -16.93 -3.40 4.24
CA THR A 29 -18.07 -3.37 5.15
C THR A 29 -19.16 -2.50 4.54
N VAL A 30 -20.37 -3.02 4.51
CA VAL A 30 -21.52 -2.33 3.91
C VAL A 30 -22.57 -2.07 4.97
N ALA A 31 -23.05 -0.85 5.04
CA ALA A 31 -24.19 -0.47 5.87
C ALA A 31 -25.37 -0.08 4.98
N ASN A 32 -26.51 -0.71 5.25
CA ASN A 32 -27.79 -0.35 4.63
C ASN A 32 -28.75 0.12 5.75
N PRO A 33 -28.79 1.41 6.05
CA PRO A 33 -29.59 1.96 7.14
C PRO A 33 -31.08 2.10 6.78
N ALA A 34 -31.71 1.12 6.16
CA ALA A 34 -33.12 1.09 5.78
C ALA A 34 -33.55 2.30 4.92
N SER A 35 -32.66 2.82 4.11
CA SER A 35 -32.89 3.93 3.19
C SER A 35 -32.37 3.58 1.80
N ASN A 36 -32.60 4.44 0.84
CA ASN A 36 -32.03 4.32 -0.52
C ASN A 36 -30.54 4.66 -0.61
N VAL A 37 -29.84 4.77 0.52
CA VAL A 37 -28.40 5.03 0.61
C VAL A 37 -27.70 3.78 1.10
N VAL A 38 -26.67 3.35 0.37
CA VAL A 38 -25.75 2.28 0.78
C VAL A 38 -24.39 2.92 1.05
N THR A 39 -23.91 2.77 2.27
CA THR A 39 -22.57 3.20 2.63
C THR A 39 -21.63 2.00 2.52
N ILE A 40 -20.59 2.13 1.73
CA ILE A 40 -19.58 1.12 1.53
C ILE A 40 -18.28 1.64 2.15
N THR A 41 -17.73 0.87 3.09
CA THR A 41 -16.48 1.21 3.75
C THR A 41 -15.47 0.12 3.44
N GLU A 42 -14.29 0.51 2.99
CA GLU A 42 -13.17 -0.40 2.81
C GLU A 42 -12.66 -0.85 4.18
N THR A 43 -12.55 -2.16 4.39
CA THR A 43 -12.07 -2.74 5.66
C THR A 43 -10.55 -2.84 5.71
N ASP A 44 -9.90 -2.83 4.57
CA ASP A 44 -8.43 -2.80 4.46
C ASP A 44 -7.97 -1.59 3.64
N PRO A 45 -7.60 -0.47 4.28
CA PRO A 45 -7.11 0.73 3.59
C PRO A 45 -5.78 0.51 2.85
N GLN A 46 -5.16 -0.66 3.00
CA GLN A 46 -3.97 -1.07 2.25
C GLN A 46 -4.31 -1.93 1.02
N SER A 47 -5.57 -2.26 0.83
CA SER A 47 -6.03 -2.90 -0.40
C SER A 47 -5.66 -2.00 -1.58
N THR A 48 -4.92 -2.55 -2.54
CA THR A 48 -4.47 -1.84 -3.75
C THR A 48 -5.59 -1.60 -4.75
N GLY A 49 -6.80 -2.05 -4.43
CA GLY A 49 -7.98 -1.87 -5.24
C GLY A 49 -8.74 -0.62 -4.85
N PHE A 50 -8.59 0.45 -5.59
CA PHE A 50 -9.58 1.52 -5.51
C PHE A 50 -10.94 0.95 -5.85
N LEU A 51 -11.92 1.13 -4.95
CA LEU A 51 -13.30 0.81 -5.29
C LEU A 51 -13.73 1.74 -6.44
N THR A 52 -13.76 1.21 -7.65
CA THR A 52 -14.31 1.93 -8.80
C THR A 52 -15.75 1.54 -8.97
N ILE A 53 -16.64 2.45 -8.60
CA ILE A 53 -18.07 2.29 -8.85
C ILE A 53 -18.41 3.04 -10.13
N THR A 54 -18.87 2.32 -11.14
CA THR A 54 -19.36 2.91 -12.39
C THR A 54 -20.86 2.72 -12.50
N THR A 55 -21.54 3.77 -12.91
CA THR A 55 -22.97 3.69 -13.22
C THR A 55 -23.22 4.09 -14.67
N THR A 56 -24.10 3.35 -15.33
CA THR A 56 -24.61 3.72 -16.65
C THR A 56 -25.84 4.63 -16.57
N ASP A 57 -26.36 4.84 -15.38
CA ASP A 57 -27.54 5.68 -15.12
C ASP A 57 -27.24 6.65 -13.96
N SER A 58 -26.63 7.77 -14.28
CA SER A 58 -26.29 8.83 -13.34
C SER A 58 -27.52 9.59 -12.78
N THR A 59 -28.69 9.39 -13.34
CA THR A 59 -29.94 9.99 -12.85
C THR A 59 -30.55 9.20 -11.70
N ARG A 60 -30.27 7.89 -11.63
CA ARG A 60 -30.79 6.97 -10.59
C ARG A 60 -29.78 6.58 -9.53
N LEU A 61 -28.50 6.61 -9.87
CA LEU A 61 -27.41 6.28 -8.96
C LEU A 61 -26.31 7.35 -9.07
N ALA A 62 -26.23 8.20 -8.07
CA ALA A 62 -25.11 9.09 -7.90
C ALA A 62 -24.03 8.37 -7.08
N VAL A 63 -22.83 8.28 -7.64
CA VAL A 63 -21.65 7.73 -6.94
C VAL A 63 -20.78 8.91 -6.55
N THR A 64 -20.58 9.09 -5.26
CA THR A 64 -19.61 10.03 -4.71
C THR A 64 -18.43 9.22 -4.18
N SER A 65 -17.29 9.30 -4.83
CA SER A 65 -16.05 8.74 -4.31
C SER A 65 -15.32 9.83 -3.53
N GLU A 66 -15.00 9.55 -2.29
CA GLU A 66 -14.17 10.43 -1.47
C GLU A 66 -12.73 9.89 -1.48
N ALA A 67 -11.77 10.76 -1.80
CA ALA A 67 -10.38 10.42 -1.63
C ALA A 67 -10.01 10.52 -0.15
N HIS A 68 -9.37 9.49 0.39
CA HIS A 68 -8.92 9.49 1.78
C HIS A 68 -7.92 10.62 2.10
N ALA A 69 -7.20 11.13 1.10
CA ALA A 69 -6.31 12.26 1.22
C ALA A 69 -6.29 13.09 -0.07
N LYS A 70 -6.30 14.42 0.08
CA LYS A 70 -6.22 15.35 -1.05
C LYS A 70 -5.23 16.46 -0.73
N VAL A 71 -4.17 16.56 -1.52
CA VAL A 71 -3.23 17.68 -1.42
C VAL A 71 -3.88 18.91 -2.05
N THR A 72 -4.07 19.95 -1.25
CA THR A 72 -4.71 21.21 -1.68
C THR A 72 -3.70 22.31 -1.99
N SER A 73 -2.51 22.26 -1.38
CA SER A 73 -1.41 23.20 -1.64
C SER A 73 -0.06 22.53 -1.35
N VAL A 74 0.96 22.99 -2.07
CA VAL A 74 2.35 22.54 -1.89
C VAL A 74 3.25 23.76 -1.86
N ALA A 75 4.19 23.80 -0.93
CA ALA A 75 5.23 24.82 -0.85
C ALA A 75 6.58 24.18 -0.58
N SER A 76 7.64 24.72 -1.18
CA SER A 76 9.02 24.33 -0.87
C SER A 76 9.69 25.44 -0.10
N ILE A 77 10.33 25.06 1.01
CA ILE A 77 11.12 25.98 1.82
C ILE A 77 12.58 25.56 1.68
N ALA A 78 13.42 26.52 1.30
CA ALA A 78 14.85 26.28 1.19
C ALA A 78 15.48 26.26 2.58
N GLU A 79 16.11 25.15 2.92
CA GLU A 79 16.94 25.01 4.12
C GLU A 79 18.41 24.85 3.74
N THR A 80 19.27 24.87 4.74
CA THR A 80 20.73 24.89 4.53
C THR A 80 21.28 23.60 3.92
N THR A 81 20.63 22.47 4.13
CA THR A 81 21.08 21.14 3.68
C THR A 81 20.27 20.63 2.49
N GLU A 82 18.95 20.77 2.53
CA GLU A 82 18.04 20.36 1.46
C GLU A 82 16.73 21.14 1.52
N ASN A 83 16.00 21.16 0.42
CA ASN A 83 14.72 21.84 0.37
C ASN A 83 13.65 20.97 1.01
N GLN A 84 12.95 21.54 2.01
CA GLN A 84 11.82 20.87 2.64
C GLN A 84 10.54 21.16 1.87
N VAL A 85 9.76 20.13 1.60
CA VAL A 85 8.46 20.23 0.91
C VAL A 85 7.34 20.10 1.93
N TYR A 86 6.53 21.15 2.04
CA TYR A 86 5.33 21.19 2.86
C TYR A 86 4.09 21.07 2.02
N MET A 87 3.08 20.38 2.52
CA MET A 87 1.81 20.14 1.86
C MET A 87 0.67 20.45 2.81
N ILE A 88 -0.40 21.07 2.29
CA ILE A 88 -1.68 21.10 3.00
C ILE A 88 -2.50 19.93 2.48
N VAL A 89 -2.74 18.96 3.34
CA VAL A 89 -3.47 17.73 3.03
C VAL A 89 -4.82 17.77 3.72
N GLU A 90 -5.87 17.55 2.94
CA GLU A 90 -7.24 17.39 3.40
C GLU A 90 -7.51 15.88 3.55
N ARG A 91 -7.90 15.46 4.75
CA ARG A 91 -8.18 14.06 5.10
C ARG A 91 -9.54 13.95 5.77
N ILE A 92 -10.14 12.76 5.66
CA ILE A 92 -11.35 12.43 6.41
C ILE A 92 -10.91 11.68 7.67
N VAL A 93 -11.18 12.28 8.81
CA VAL A 93 -10.87 11.73 10.14
C VAL A 93 -12.15 11.67 10.92
N ASP A 94 -12.54 10.48 11.37
CA ASP A 94 -13.81 10.24 12.08
C ASP A 94 -15.02 10.88 11.38
N GLY A 95 -15.11 10.69 10.06
CA GLY A 95 -16.21 11.21 9.22
C GLY A 95 -16.18 12.73 8.96
N SER A 96 -15.19 13.45 9.47
CA SER A 96 -15.03 14.90 9.31
C SER A 96 -13.85 15.24 8.42
N THR A 97 -14.03 16.21 7.51
CA THR A 97 -12.94 16.71 6.69
C THR A 97 -12.05 17.65 7.51
N VAL A 98 -10.77 17.29 7.66
CA VAL A 98 -9.76 18.06 8.40
C VAL A 98 -8.58 18.37 7.49
N LYS A 99 -7.93 19.51 7.71
CA LYS A 99 -6.72 19.90 6.98
C LYS A 99 -5.53 19.86 7.92
N TYR A 100 -4.48 19.18 7.45
CA TYR A 100 -3.19 19.11 8.12
C TYR A 100 -2.09 19.75 7.28
N VAL A 101 -1.09 20.30 7.94
CA VAL A 101 0.18 20.66 7.30
C VAL A 101 1.11 19.48 7.50
N GLU A 102 1.47 18.85 6.41
CA GLU A 102 2.39 17.71 6.39
C GLU A 102 3.67 18.10 5.65
N TYR A 103 4.79 17.50 5.99
CA TYR A 103 6.03 17.67 5.25
C TYR A 103 6.57 16.32 4.78
N LYS A 104 7.32 16.33 3.67
CA LYS A 104 7.95 15.12 3.17
C LYS A 104 9.15 14.77 4.03
N ASP A 105 9.08 13.66 4.73
CA ASP A 105 10.20 13.07 5.44
C ASP A 105 10.70 11.84 4.65
N PRO A 106 11.95 11.86 4.13
CA PRO A 106 12.49 10.75 3.37
C PRO A 106 12.85 9.52 4.24
N THR A 107 12.84 9.66 5.55
CA THR A 107 13.16 8.57 6.48
C THR A 107 11.95 7.73 6.82
N LEU A 108 10.73 8.28 6.70
CA LEU A 108 9.48 7.58 6.97
C LEU A 108 8.95 6.90 5.69
N ASN A 109 8.72 5.60 5.77
CA ASN A 109 8.14 4.81 4.68
C ASN A 109 6.62 4.60 4.83
N MET A 110 5.96 5.58 5.42
CA MET A 110 4.52 5.62 5.66
C MET A 110 3.96 7.00 5.31
N ASP A 111 2.69 7.06 4.95
CA ASP A 111 1.98 8.32 4.76
C ASP A 111 1.35 8.79 6.08
N SER A 112 1.31 10.11 6.31
CA SER A 112 0.84 10.70 7.59
C SER A 112 1.52 10.09 8.82
N GLY A 113 2.79 9.70 8.67
CA GLY A 113 3.53 8.97 9.68
C GLY A 113 4.02 9.87 10.81
N LEU A 114 4.09 9.28 12.01
CA LEU A 114 4.78 9.84 13.17
C LEU A 114 5.87 8.88 13.62
N SER A 115 7.01 9.44 13.98
CA SER A 115 8.08 8.71 14.66
C SER A 115 8.23 9.20 16.10
N GLY A 116 8.61 8.30 17.00
CA GLY A 116 8.80 8.61 18.42
C GLY A 116 9.60 7.55 19.14
N ILE A 117 9.79 7.74 20.43
CA ILE A 117 10.44 6.77 21.29
C ILE A 117 9.42 6.28 22.32
N VAL A 118 9.23 4.98 22.37
CA VAL A 118 8.46 4.31 23.44
C VAL A 118 9.43 3.90 24.53
N THR A 119 9.23 4.42 25.73
CA THR A 119 10.10 4.15 26.89
C THR A 119 9.54 3.04 27.76
N GLY A 120 10.42 2.15 28.19
CA GLY A 120 10.08 1.07 29.11
C GLY A 120 9.05 0.07 28.57
N ALA A 121 8.21 -0.47 29.44
CA ALA A 121 7.20 -1.46 29.11
C ALA A 121 5.87 -0.87 28.59
N SER A 122 5.86 0.40 28.16
CA SER A 122 4.65 1.01 27.60
C SER A 122 4.31 0.33 26.28
N THR A 123 3.09 -0.17 26.20
CA THR A 123 2.56 -0.81 25.00
C THR A 123 1.62 0.11 24.20
N THR A 124 1.36 1.32 24.70
CA THR A 124 0.40 2.25 24.10
C THR A 124 1.13 3.40 23.44
N VAL A 125 0.87 3.61 22.16
CA VAL A 125 1.34 4.76 21.37
C VAL A 125 0.18 5.74 21.25
N THR A 126 0.37 6.96 21.66
CA THR A 126 -0.63 8.03 21.68
C THR A 126 -0.30 9.13 20.67
N ALA A 127 -1.11 10.20 20.64
CA ALA A 127 -0.98 11.32 19.70
C ALA A 127 -1.27 10.96 18.23
N LEU A 128 -2.15 9.98 18.01
CA LEU A 128 -2.58 9.52 16.70
C LEU A 128 -4.00 10.02 16.33
N ASP A 129 -4.46 11.13 16.96
CA ASP A 129 -5.79 11.68 16.70
C ASP A 129 -6.05 12.01 15.23
N HIS A 130 -4.99 12.35 14.48
CA HIS A 130 -5.04 12.63 13.05
C HIS A 130 -5.28 11.37 12.19
N LEU A 131 -5.18 10.19 12.77
CA LEU A 131 -5.40 8.89 12.14
C LEU A 131 -6.56 8.12 12.79
N GLU A 132 -7.43 8.80 13.56
CA GLU A 132 -8.56 8.14 14.22
C GLU A 132 -9.41 7.33 13.25
N GLY A 133 -9.72 6.08 13.64
CA GLY A 133 -10.49 5.13 12.83
C GLY A 133 -9.72 4.49 11.66
N GLN A 134 -8.49 4.94 11.38
CA GLN A 134 -7.68 4.41 10.29
C GLN A 134 -6.87 3.18 10.72
N LYS A 135 -6.67 2.24 9.79
CA LYS A 135 -5.77 1.10 9.99
C LYS A 135 -4.34 1.52 9.67
N VAL A 136 -3.51 1.56 10.69
CA VAL A 136 -2.12 2.00 10.60
C VAL A 136 -1.14 0.84 10.57
N GLN A 137 -0.04 1.03 9.89
CA GLN A 137 1.14 0.18 9.97
C GLN A 137 2.04 0.65 11.10
N ILE A 138 2.75 -0.29 11.71
CA ILE A 138 3.59 -0.04 12.87
C ILE A 138 4.96 -0.69 12.65
N LEU A 139 5.99 0.13 12.81
CA LEU A 139 7.38 -0.33 12.88
C LEU A 139 7.91 -0.06 14.29
N ILE A 140 8.69 -1.02 14.81
CA ILE A 140 9.40 -0.86 16.07
C ILE A 140 10.83 -1.34 15.84
N ASP A 141 11.81 -0.43 15.95
CA ASP A 141 13.21 -0.65 15.59
C ASP A 141 13.33 -1.36 14.23
N ASP A 142 12.68 -0.82 13.21
CA ASP A 142 12.65 -1.34 11.82
C ASP A 142 12.01 -2.74 11.66
N ALA A 143 11.40 -3.29 12.70
CA ALA A 143 10.62 -4.52 12.61
C ALA A 143 9.14 -4.22 12.40
N VAL A 144 8.52 -4.88 11.43
CA VAL A 144 7.09 -4.72 11.12
C VAL A 144 6.24 -5.46 12.14
N TYR A 145 5.32 -4.73 12.76
CA TYR A 145 4.32 -5.26 13.68
C TYR A 145 2.95 -5.36 13.01
N PRO A 146 2.02 -6.15 13.56
CA PRO A 146 0.67 -6.25 13.03
C PRO A 146 -0.02 -4.87 12.98
N ALA A 147 -0.62 -4.57 11.84
CA ALA A 147 -1.38 -3.34 11.65
C ALA A 147 -2.59 -3.28 12.59
N GLN A 148 -2.92 -2.10 13.10
CA GLN A 148 -4.01 -1.88 14.06
C GLN A 148 -4.87 -0.69 13.64
N ILE A 149 -6.09 -0.64 14.17
CA ILE A 149 -6.99 0.52 14.01
C ILE A 149 -6.73 1.48 15.17
N VAL A 150 -6.55 2.75 14.85
CA VAL A 150 -6.42 3.81 15.85
C VAL A 150 -7.78 4.01 16.53
N THR A 151 -7.76 4.02 17.86
CA THR A 151 -8.95 4.23 18.67
C THR A 151 -8.62 5.16 19.83
N ASN A 152 -9.38 6.24 19.98
CA ASN A 152 -9.13 7.31 20.96
C ASN A 152 -7.70 7.90 20.84
N GLY A 153 -7.26 8.15 19.60
CA GLY A 153 -5.92 8.70 19.31
C GLY A 153 -4.76 7.78 19.69
N ALA A 154 -4.99 6.47 19.83
CA ALA A 154 -3.97 5.54 20.30
C ALA A 154 -4.05 4.16 19.61
N VAL A 155 -2.90 3.47 19.62
CA VAL A 155 -2.78 2.03 19.32
C VAL A 155 -2.04 1.31 20.45
N THR A 156 -2.36 0.04 20.66
CA THR A 156 -1.70 -0.79 21.68
C THR A 156 -0.89 -1.89 21.05
N VAL A 157 0.40 -1.92 21.29
CA VAL A 157 1.34 -2.90 20.73
C VAL A 157 1.74 -3.89 21.80
N SER A 158 1.72 -5.18 21.48
CA SER A 158 2.19 -6.23 22.40
C SER A 158 3.70 -6.34 22.29
N LEU A 159 4.43 -5.83 23.28
CA LEU A 159 5.88 -5.90 23.36
C LEU A 159 6.31 -6.95 24.40
N PRO A 160 7.43 -7.67 24.18
CA PRO A 160 8.03 -8.48 25.21
C PRO A 160 8.45 -7.65 26.43
N SER A 161 8.31 -8.19 27.64
CA SER A 161 8.52 -7.47 28.92
C SER A 161 9.96 -6.99 29.19
N THR A 162 10.91 -7.29 28.31
CA THR A 162 12.34 -6.95 28.46
C THR A 162 12.78 -5.78 27.59
N PHE A 163 11.84 -4.98 27.08
CA PHE A 163 12.17 -3.86 26.18
C PHE A 163 12.79 -2.68 26.93
N SER A 164 13.93 -2.20 26.43
CA SER A 164 14.44 -0.87 26.62
C SER A 164 13.76 0.10 25.66
N ASP A 165 14.11 1.38 25.71
CA ASP A 165 13.61 2.41 24.81
C ASP A 165 13.75 1.98 23.35
N LYS A 166 12.67 2.11 22.58
CA LYS A 166 12.55 1.68 21.20
C LYS A 166 12.04 2.81 20.31
N THR A 167 12.62 2.92 19.12
CA THR A 167 12.06 3.79 18.09
C THR A 167 10.79 3.15 17.54
N ILE A 168 9.72 3.91 17.49
CA ILE A 168 8.47 3.50 16.91
C ILE A 168 8.07 4.45 15.79
N GLU A 169 7.56 3.89 14.71
CA GLU A 169 6.96 4.62 13.60
C GLU A 169 5.56 4.08 13.36
N VAL A 170 4.59 4.98 13.24
CA VAL A 170 3.19 4.63 12.99
C VAL A 170 2.64 5.53 11.90
N GLY A 171 1.96 4.96 10.93
CA GLY A 171 1.37 5.73 9.84
C GLY A 171 0.54 4.88 8.89
N LEU A 172 0.03 5.51 7.85
CA LEU A 172 -0.73 4.83 6.81
C LEU A 172 0.24 4.13 5.84
N GLY A 173 0.01 2.84 5.62
CA GLY A 173 0.78 2.09 4.66
C GLY A 173 0.36 2.40 3.22
N TYR A 174 1.32 2.28 2.32
CA TYR A 174 1.06 2.35 0.88
C TYR A 174 1.85 1.26 0.14
N VAL A 175 1.39 0.91 -1.04
CA VAL A 175 2.08 -0.06 -1.90
C VAL A 175 2.90 0.69 -2.94
N SER A 176 4.22 0.52 -2.88
CA SER A 176 5.12 1.01 -3.92
C SER A 176 5.24 -0.02 -5.03
N THR A 177 4.90 0.35 -6.25
CA THR A 177 4.95 -0.54 -7.41
C THR A 177 5.81 0.06 -8.51
N LEU A 178 6.84 -0.70 -8.91
CA LEU A 178 7.61 -0.46 -10.10
C LEU A 178 7.25 -1.53 -11.14
N LYS A 179 6.71 -1.12 -12.28
CA LYS A 179 6.40 -2.00 -13.40
C LYS A 179 7.23 -1.59 -14.61
N THR A 180 8.00 -2.53 -15.16
CA THR A 180 8.83 -2.26 -16.34
C THR A 180 7.95 -2.06 -17.58
N MET A 181 8.50 -1.39 -18.58
CA MET A 181 7.89 -1.38 -19.91
C MET A 181 7.93 -2.79 -20.51
N ARG A 182 7.10 -3.02 -21.53
CA ARG A 182 7.13 -4.25 -22.30
C ARG A 182 8.47 -4.34 -23.04
N PRO A 183 9.24 -5.42 -22.85
CA PRO A 183 10.51 -5.56 -23.55
C PRO A 183 10.28 -5.80 -25.03
N GLU A 184 11.03 -5.11 -25.86
CA GLU A 184 11.07 -5.33 -27.29
C GLU A 184 12.44 -5.89 -27.66
N GLY A 185 12.45 -7.16 -28.08
CA GLY A 185 13.65 -7.82 -28.63
C GLY A 185 13.61 -7.72 -30.15
N GLY A 186 14.45 -6.88 -30.73
CA GLY A 186 14.62 -6.87 -32.17
C GLY A 186 15.20 -8.20 -32.65
N SER A 187 14.55 -8.85 -33.61
CA SER A 187 15.08 -10.02 -34.29
C SER A 187 14.98 -9.81 -35.79
N GLN A 188 15.75 -10.59 -36.57
CA GLN A 188 15.61 -10.61 -38.03
C GLN A 188 14.21 -11.03 -38.50
N ALA A 189 13.43 -11.65 -37.60
CA ALA A 189 12.06 -12.10 -37.86
C ALA A 189 10.98 -11.03 -37.54
N GLY A 190 11.37 -9.78 -37.20
CA GLY A 190 10.47 -8.68 -36.90
C GLY A 190 10.25 -8.44 -35.41
N THR A 191 9.12 -7.80 -35.08
CA THR A 191 8.78 -7.40 -33.68
C THR A 191 8.49 -8.62 -32.80
N SER A 192 8.88 -8.53 -31.53
CA SER A 192 8.51 -9.50 -30.49
C SER A 192 7.19 -9.18 -29.78
N GLN A 193 6.50 -8.10 -30.19
CA GLN A 193 5.22 -7.72 -29.61
C GLN A 193 4.14 -8.80 -29.92
N GLY A 194 3.34 -9.13 -28.92
CA GLY A 194 2.29 -10.16 -29.04
C GLY A 194 2.79 -11.60 -28.95
N ARG A 195 4.10 -11.85 -29.04
CA ARG A 195 4.69 -13.19 -28.86
C ARG A 195 4.81 -13.53 -27.38
N LYS A 196 4.79 -14.84 -27.05
CA LYS A 196 5.03 -15.29 -25.68
C LYS A 196 6.49 -15.05 -25.31
N LYS A 197 6.69 -14.50 -24.13
CA LYS A 197 7.99 -14.13 -23.58
C LYS A 197 8.17 -14.74 -22.19
N ARG A 198 9.41 -15.05 -21.85
CA ARG A 198 9.79 -15.49 -20.51
C ARG A 198 11.19 -15.00 -20.21
N TYR A 199 11.38 -14.48 -19.00
CA TYR A 199 12.72 -14.33 -18.48
C TYR A 199 13.18 -15.65 -17.86
N ASN A 200 14.31 -16.17 -18.32
CA ASN A 200 14.95 -17.32 -17.68
C ASN A 200 15.46 -16.94 -16.29
N GLU A 201 15.96 -15.73 -16.22
CA GLU A 201 16.54 -15.17 -15.02
C GLU A 201 16.42 -13.66 -15.10
N ILE A 202 16.13 -13.05 -13.95
CA ILE A 202 16.29 -11.61 -13.73
C ILE A 202 17.20 -11.39 -12.54
N ILE A 203 17.99 -10.32 -12.63
CA ILE A 203 18.81 -9.79 -11.56
C ILE A 203 18.28 -8.40 -11.24
N VAL A 204 17.85 -8.21 -10.01
CA VAL A 204 17.41 -6.90 -9.50
C VAL A 204 18.50 -6.36 -8.60
N ARG A 205 19.04 -5.21 -8.98
CA ARG A 205 20.03 -4.48 -8.19
C ARG A 205 19.34 -3.56 -7.23
N LEU A 206 19.59 -3.77 -5.95
CA LEU A 206 18.96 -3.10 -4.83
C LEU A 206 19.98 -2.30 -4.02
N LEU A 207 19.54 -1.20 -3.43
CA LEU A 207 20.30 -0.38 -2.49
C LEU A 207 19.49 -0.20 -1.22
N LYS A 208 20.07 -0.54 -0.05
CA LYS A 208 19.43 -0.34 1.26
C LYS A 208 17.97 -0.78 1.27
N THR A 209 17.70 -2.01 0.88
CA THR A 209 16.34 -2.52 0.69
C THR A 209 16.04 -3.64 1.67
N VAL A 210 14.86 -3.61 2.25
CA VAL A 210 14.31 -4.69 3.09
C VAL A 210 12.91 -5.01 2.61
N GLY A 211 12.66 -6.29 2.32
CA GLY A 211 11.34 -6.74 1.88
C GLY A 211 10.98 -6.24 0.47
N ALA A 212 10.71 -7.13 -0.44
CA ALA A 212 10.19 -6.81 -1.77
C ALA A 212 9.62 -8.07 -2.39
N THR A 213 8.66 -7.91 -3.29
CA THR A 213 8.16 -8.98 -4.13
C THR A 213 8.51 -8.73 -5.58
N ILE A 214 8.73 -9.79 -6.35
CA ILE A 214 8.91 -9.71 -7.80
C ILE A 214 7.88 -10.61 -8.46
N ASN A 215 7.03 -10.04 -9.30
CA ASN A 215 5.87 -10.71 -9.92
C ASN A 215 4.99 -11.47 -8.91
N GLY A 216 4.87 -10.95 -7.69
CA GLY A 216 4.12 -11.57 -6.60
C GLY A 216 4.92 -12.53 -5.71
N ASP A 217 6.10 -12.96 -6.12
CA ASP A 217 6.96 -13.84 -5.34
C ASP A 217 7.83 -13.02 -4.38
N GLN A 218 7.83 -13.39 -3.10
CA GLN A 218 8.61 -12.69 -2.09
C GLN A 218 10.10 -13.00 -2.22
N ILE A 219 10.93 -11.95 -2.24
CA ILE A 219 12.39 -12.11 -2.22
C ILE A 219 12.84 -12.39 -0.78
N PRO A 220 13.62 -13.45 -0.52
CA PRO A 220 14.15 -13.71 0.80
C PRO A 220 15.26 -12.71 1.16
N PHE A 221 15.03 -11.91 2.20
CA PHE A 221 16.04 -11.04 2.82
C PHE A 221 16.56 -11.63 4.12
N ARG A 222 15.71 -12.35 4.86
CA ARG A 222 16.10 -13.03 6.09
C ARG A 222 16.89 -14.31 5.78
N THR A 223 17.95 -14.52 6.53
CA THR A 223 18.78 -15.74 6.49
C THR A 223 18.60 -16.52 7.81
N SER A 224 19.11 -17.76 7.86
CA SER A 224 19.10 -18.57 9.09
C SER A 224 19.94 -17.99 10.24
N ALA A 225 20.79 -17.00 9.95
CA ALA A 225 21.59 -16.30 10.95
C ALA A 225 20.83 -15.15 11.65
N ASN A 226 19.69 -14.72 11.10
CA ASN A 226 18.88 -13.65 11.70
C ASN A 226 17.97 -14.22 12.79
N ALA A 227 18.02 -13.63 13.98
CA ALA A 227 17.14 -14.03 15.08
C ALA A 227 15.66 -13.75 14.74
N MET A 228 14.77 -14.57 15.25
CA MET A 228 13.33 -14.37 15.10
C MET A 228 12.88 -13.16 15.94
N GLY A 229 12.07 -12.28 15.33
CA GLY A 229 11.56 -11.09 16.02
C GLY A 229 12.47 -9.86 16.00
N GLU A 230 13.66 -9.96 15.40
CA GLU A 230 14.53 -8.81 15.17
C GLU A 230 14.38 -8.25 13.76
N SER A 231 14.72 -6.98 13.61
CA SER A 231 14.77 -6.30 12.30
C SER A 231 15.77 -6.98 11.37
N ILE A 232 15.53 -6.86 10.09
CA ILE A 232 16.42 -7.38 9.04
C ILE A 232 17.32 -6.24 8.61
N THR A 233 18.64 -6.50 8.57
CA THR A 233 19.60 -5.53 8.07
C THR A 233 19.31 -5.19 6.60
N GLU A 234 19.40 -3.91 6.25
CA GLU A 234 19.26 -3.43 4.88
C GLU A 234 20.24 -4.15 3.94
N PHE A 235 19.71 -4.61 2.83
CA PHE A 235 20.49 -5.31 1.80
C PHE A 235 20.89 -4.35 0.68
N THR A 236 22.15 -4.37 0.31
CA THR A 236 22.67 -3.72 -0.89
C THR A 236 23.37 -4.76 -1.75
N GLY A 237 22.95 -4.89 -3.00
CA GLY A 237 23.52 -5.86 -3.93
C GLY A 237 22.52 -6.38 -4.94
N ASP A 238 22.83 -7.50 -5.55
CA ASP A 238 22.04 -8.13 -6.59
C ASP A 238 21.22 -9.31 -6.02
N LYS A 239 19.91 -9.30 -6.27
CA LYS A 239 19.02 -10.44 -6.02
C LYS A 239 18.65 -11.10 -7.34
N ARG A 240 18.86 -12.41 -7.39
CA ARG A 240 18.57 -13.23 -8.55
C ARG A 240 17.23 -13.93 -8.37
N VAL A 241 16.37 -13.80 -9.37
CA VAL A 241 15.06 -14.49 -9.41
C VAL A 241 14.99 -15.31 -10.69
N THR A 242 14.62 -16.54 -10.54
CA THR A 242 14.48 -17.52 -11.64
C THR A 242 13.05 -18.04 -11.69
N ASN A 243 12.74 -18.82 -12.71
CA ASN A 243 11.46 -19.51 -12.81
C ASN A 243 10.23 -18.62 -13.06
N LEU A 244 10.44 -17.53 -13.75
CA LEU A 244 9.38 -16.62 -14.19
C LEU A 244 8.55 -17.29 -15.30
N GLY A 245 7.25 -17.26 -15.18
CA GLY A 245 6.32 -17.87 -16.12
C GLY A 245 6.36 -17.25 -17.53
N TRP A 246 5.63 -17.88 -18.47
CA TRP A 246 5.42 -17.34 -19.80
C TRP A 246 4.30 -16.32 -19.80
N ASP A 247 4.57 -15.14 -20.37
CA ASP A 247 3.61 -14.05 -20.52
C ASP A 247 3.76 -13.41 -21.91
N ARG A 248 2.73 -12.74 -22.40
CA ARG A 248 2.79 -11.96 -23.65
C ARG A 248 3.40 -10.57 -23.44
N ASP A 249 3.18 -9.98 -22.27
CA ASP A 249 3.68 -8.65 -21.95
C ASP A 249 5.15 -8.70 -21.54
N GLY A 250 5.57 -9.75 -20.84
CA GLY A 250 6.96 -9.91 -20.36
C GLY A 250 7.40 -8.79 -19.43
N GLN A 251 6.48 -8.18 -18.70
CA GLN A 251 6.77 -7.10 -17.77
C GLN A 251 7.22 -7.67 -16.41
N ILE A 252 8.14 -6.98 -15.76
CA ILE A 252 8.56 -7.27 -14.39
C ILE A 252 7.89 -6.27 -13.46
N VAL A 253 7.26 -6.78 -12.41
CA VAL A 253 6.65 -5.97 -11.35
C VAL A 253 7.43 -6.17 -10.08
N VAL A 254 7.97 -5.09 -9.52
CA VAL A 254 8.60 -5.07 -8.20
C VAL A 254 7.70 -4.27 -7.28
N GLN A 255 7.35 -4.86 -6.13
CA GLN A 255 6.45 -4.22 -5.17
C GLN A 255 7.01 -4.28 -3.75
N GLN A 256 6.74 -3.21 -3.00
CA GLN A 256 6.89 -3.15 -1.55
C GLN A 256 5.52 -2.86 -0.93
N THR A 257 5.06 -3.76 -0.08
CA THR A 257 3.76 -3.67 0.60
C THR A 257 3.88 -3.37 2.08
N GLN A 258 5.09 -3.42 2.61
CA GLN A 258 5.39 -3.13 4.01
C GLN A 258 6.06 -1.75 4.12
N PRO A 259 6.01 -1.10 5.29
CA PRO A 259 6.61 0.23 5.49
C PRO A 259 8.14 0.14 5.64
N LEU A 260 8.79 -0.55 4.72
CA LEU A 260 10.23 -0.80 4.72
C LEU A 260 10.89 -0.14 3.51
N PRO A 261 12.16 0.25 3.62
CA PRO A 261 12.87 0.92 2.55
C PRO A 261 13.04 0.01 1.32
N MET A 262 12.83 0.57 0.13
CA MET A 262 13.10 -0.11 -1.13
C MET A 262 13.67 0.86 -2.16
N THR A 263 14.88 0.60 -2.63
CA THR A 263 15.50 1.32 -3.74
C THR A 263 15.96 0.34 -4.81
N VAL A 264 15.36 0.42 -5.99
CA VAL A 264 15.72 -0.39 -7.15
C VAL A 264 16.62 0.42 -8.05
N LEU A 265 17.90 0.00 -8.20
CA LEU A 265 18.88 0.67 -9.07
C LEU A 265 18.79 0.19 -10.51
N GLY A 266 18.40 -1.06 -10.74
CA GLY A 266 18.30 -1.61 -12.08
C GLY A 266 17.73 -3.03 -12.09
N ILE A 267 17.18 -3.39 -13.24
CA ILE A 267 16.67 -4.73 -13.51
C ILE A 267 17.32 -5.20 -14.81
N THR A 268 17.99 -6.34 -14.77
CA THR A 268 18.60 -6.99 -15.93
C THR A 268 18.14 -8.43 -16.03
N GLY A 269 18.08 -8.97 -17.22
CA GLY A 269 17.65 -10.36 -17.37
C GLY A 269 17.78 -10.87 -18.81
N THR A 270 17.71 -12.19 -18.95
CA THR A 270 17.75 -12.87 -20.24
C THR A 270 16.34 -13.24 -20.67
N LEU A 271 15.87 -12.59 -21.73
CA LEU A 271 14.55 -12.77 -22.30
C LEU A 271 14.57 -13.87 -23.38
N MET A 272 13.67 -14.83 -23.26
CA MET A 272 13.31 -15.77 -24.34
C MET A 272 11.98 -15.36 -24.97
N VAL A 273 11.93 -15.43 -26.29
CA VAL A 273 10.73 -15.18 -27.08
C VAL A 273 10.44 -16.42 -27.92
N VAL A 274 9.21 -16.88 -27.90
CA VAL A 274 8.75 -18.03 -28.68
C VAL A 274 7.53 -17.62 -29.49
N ASP A 275 7.41 -18.18 -30.68
CA ASP A 275 6.28 -17.97 -31.57
C ASP A 275 5.00 -18.62 -31.04
#